data_d16067cfb606dcadc40de2d3289392e3
#
_entry.id   d16067cfb606dcadc40de2d3289392e3
#
_cell.length_a   1.000
_cell.length_b   1.000
_cell.length_c   1.000
_cell.angle_alpha   90.00
_cell.angle_beta   90.00
_cell.angle_gamma   90.00
#
_symmetry.space_group_name_H-M   'P 1'
#
loop_
_entity.id
_entity.type
_entity.pdbx_description
1 polymer ?
#
loop_
_entity_poly.entity_id
_entity_poly.type
_entity_poly.pdbx_seq_one_letter_code
_entity_poly.pdbx_strand_id
1 'polypeptide(L)'
;MAFFVSLQPNLKTMRKVIGIGETILDIIFKDEQPIGAVPGGSVFNGVISLGRAGVKAAFISETGNDRVGRKIIKFLEDNHVDATSMNVYPESKSPISLAFLDEKNDAEYIFYKDHPHDRLDFVLPDIQPDDIVMFGSYYAVNPVIRPQVQGFLEYARDKGAILYYDVNFRSSHQNEVVKLNANILENLEYADIVRGSQEDFEVMFNKRDAETVYKAQISFYCKDFIYTQGSGPVEVRGTGGFARQYPATQMQTVSTIGAGDNFNAGFIYGLIKYGITHEMLDAGLTAEQWDGLINLAQQFSANVCQSINNSIDQDFANEKKLELEASLKEMEENI
;
A
#
# COMPACT_ATOMS: atom_id res chain seq x y z
N MET A 1 -21.47 -18.80 -43.05
CA MET A 1 -22.24 -18.61 -41.82
C MET A 1 -21.24 -18.34 -40.73
N ALA A 2 -20.90 -17.06 -40.51
CA ALA A 2 -19.88 -16.65 -39.55
C ALA A 2 -20.57 -16.47 -38.17
N PHE A 3 -20.14 -17.24 -37.19
CA PHE A 3 -20.56 -17.05 -35.81
C PHE A 3 -19.87 -15.81 -35.25
N PHE A 4 -20.58 -14.70 -35.19
CA PHE A 4 -20.27 -13.60 -34.28
C PHE A 4 -20.54 -14.09 -32.86
N VAL A 5 -19.49 -14.48 -32.16
CA VAL A 5 -19.53 -14.56 -30.70
C VAL A 5 -19.54 -13.11 -30.23
N SER A 6 -20.70 -12.62 -29.87
CA SER A 6 -20.86 -11.38 -29.10
C SER A 6 -20.20 -11.61 -27.75
N LEU A 7 -19.02 -11.07 -27.56
CA LEU A 7 -18.46 -10.84 -26.23
C LEU A 7 -19.38 -9.81 -25.56
N GLN A 8 -20.33 -10.30 -24.76
CA GLN A 8 -21.03 -9.44 -23.81
C GLN A 8 -19.94 -8.89 -22.88
N PRO A 9 -19.84 -7.57 -22.67
CA PRO A 9 -18.99 -7.06 -21.61
C PRO A 9 -19.55 -7.62 -20.29
N ASN A 10 -18.74 -8.45 -19.61
CA ASN A 10 -19.01 -8.84 -18.24
C ASN A 10 -19.35 -7.58 -17.46
N LEU A 11 -20.47 -7.59 -16.74
CA LEU A 11 -20.72 -6.61 -15.69
C LEU A 11 -19.44 -6.46 -14.90
N LYS A 12 -18.78 -5.31 -14.99
CA LYS A 12 -17.52 -5.06 -14.28
C LYS A 12 -17.85 -5.12 -12.79
N THR A 13 -17.62 -6.30 -12.19
CA THR A 13 -17.59 -6.40 -10.73
C THR A 13 -16.60 -5.36 -10.24
N MET A 14 -16.98 -4.62 -9.18
CA MET A 14 -16.08 -3.65 -8.57
C MET A 14 -14.70 -4.28 -8.38
N ARG A 15 -13.67 -3.67 -8.96
CA ARG A 15 -12.27 -4.08 -8.81
C ARG A 15 -11.92 -4.13 -7.34
N LYS A 16 -11.09 -5.10 -6.97
CA LYS A 16 -10.66 -5.23 -5.58
C LYS A 16 -9.18 -4.91 -5.43
N VAL A 17 -8.82 -4.57 -4.21
CA VAL A 17 -7.44 -4.38 -3.78
C VAL A 17 -7.05 -5.52 -2.86
N ILE A 18 -5.94 -6.19 -3.14
CA ILE A 18 -5.36 -7.20 -2.29
C ILE A 18 -4.05 -6.65 -1.72
N GLY A 19 -4.01 -6.42 -0.42
CA GLY A 19 -2.77 -6.08 0.26
C GLY A 19 -2.04 -7.34 0.71
N ILE A 20 -0.72 -7.38 0.54
CA ILE A 20 0.14 -8.38 1.17
C ILE A 20 1.20 -7.67 1.99
N GLY A 21 1.25 -7.92 3.29
CA GLY A 21 2.12 -7.19 4.19
C GLY A 21 2.10 -7.70 5.63
N GLU A 22 2.85 -7.05 6.47
CA GLU A 22 2.95 -7.35 7.90
C GLU A 22 1.75 -6.82 8.67
N THR A 23 1.35 -7.54 9.73
CA THR A 23 0.47 -7.03 10.78
C THR A 23 1.20 -6.95 12.11
N ILE A 24 0.90 -5.92 12.88
CA ILE A 24 1.47 -5.72 14.21
C ILE A 24 0.46 -4.98 15.10
N LEU A 25 0.51 -5.19 16.41
CA LEU A 25 -0.19 -4.34 17.37
C LEU A 25 0.79 -3.33 17.96
N ASP A 26 0.68 -2.07 17.55
CA ASP A 26 1.47 -0.98 18.10
C ASP A 26 0.90 -0.54 19.45
N ILE A 27 1.72 -0.64 20.53
CA ILE A 27 1.41 -0.12 21.86
C ILE A 27 2.10 1.23 21.96
N ILE A 28 1.30 2.29 22.00
CA ILE A 28 1.77 3.67 21.92
C ILE A 28 2.04 4.21 23.31
N PHE A 29 3.25 4.74 23.52
CA PHE A 29 3.68 5.40 24.75
C PHE A 29 3.89 6.91 24.51
N LYS A 30 3.46 7.72 25.45
CA LYS A 30 3.77 9.14 25.55
C LYS A 30 4.17 9.42 27.01
N ASP A 31 5.27 10.17 27.18
CA ASP A 31 5.84 10.45 28.51
C ASP A 31 6.00 9.18 29.36
N GLU A 32 6.56 8.12 28.76
CA GLU A 32 6.77 6.78 29.35
C GLU A 32 5.48 6.07 29.81
N GLN A 33 4.30 6.57 29.44
CA GLN A 33 3.02 5.96 29.77
C GLN A 33 2.32 5.39 28.56
N PRO A 34 1.72 4.18 28.62
CA PRO A 34 0.94 3.66 27.50
C PRO A 34 -0.36 4.45 27.35
N ILE A 35 -0.60 5.02 26.17
CA ILE A 35 -1.78 5.82 25.85
C ILE A 35 -2.76 5.13 24.93
N GLY A 36 -2.34 4.04 24.29
CA GLY A 36 -3.22 3.29 23.38
C GLY A 36 -2.57 2.06 22.77
N ALA A 37 -3.37 1.28 22.07
CA ALA A 37 -2.89 0.15 21.26
C ALA A 37 -3.72 0.01 20.00
N VAL A 38 -3.07 0.09 18.84
CA VAL A 38 -3.71 0.13 17.52
C VAL A 38 -3.08 -0.95 16.62
N PRO A 39 -3.89 -1.79 15.92
CA PRO A 39 -3.36 -2.62 14.85
C PRO A 39 -2.75 -1.77 13.74
N GLY A 40 -1.62 -2.19 13.19
CA GLY A 40 -0.87 -1.45 12.19
C GLY A 40 -0.06 -2.37 11.28
N GLY A 41 0.75 -1.74 10.46
CA GLY A 41 1.57 -2.29 9.40
C GLY A 41 1.41 -1.39 8.16
N SER A 42 2.45 -1.21 7.36
CA SER A 42 2.41 -0.25 6.25
C SER A 42 1.28 -0.56 5.26
N VAL A 43 1.29 -1.73 4.63
CA VAL A 43 0.23 -2.15 3.71
C VAL A 43 -1.12 -2.29 4.43
N PHE A 44 -1.11 -2.76 5.68
CA PHE A 44 -2.30 -2.89 6.51
C PHE A 44 -3.04 -1.55 6.66
N ASN A 45 -2.34 -0.47 7.02
CA ASN A 45 -2.93 0.86 7.21
C ASN A 45 -3.61 1.36 5.93
N GLY A 46 -2.95 1.17 4.78
CA GLY A 46 -3.51 1.51 3.48
C GLY A 46 -4.79 0.72 3.15
N VAL A 47 -4.77 -0.59 3.38
CA VAL A 47 -5.93 -1.46 3.10
C VAL A 47 -7.11 -1.14 4.02
N ILE A 48 -6.87 -0.82 5.30
CA ILE A 48 -7.90 -0.34 6.22
C ILE A 48 -8.57 0.93 5.68
N SER A 49 -7.78 1.89 5.22
CA SER A 49 -8.30 3.15 4.67
C SER A 49 -9.11 2.92 3.38
N LEU A 50 -8.68 2.01 2.53
CA LEU A 50 -9.41 1.61 1.33
C LEU A 50 -10.75 0.96 1.68
N GLY A 51 -10.77 0.02 2.63
CA GLY A 51 -12.01 -0.62 3.09
C GLY A 51 -13.00 0.38 3.68
N ARG A 52 -12.55 1.33 4.51
CA ARG A 52 -13.36 2.44 5.02
C ARG A 52 -13.94 3.30 3.91
N ALA A 53 -13.16 3.60 2.88
CA ALA A 53 -13.59 4.38 1.71
C ALA A 53 -14.47 3.60 0.72
N GLY A 54 -14.93 2.39 1.08
CA GLY A 54 -15.85 1.58 0.29
C GLY A 54 -15.21 0.76 -0.82
N VAL A 55 -13.90 0.71 -0.90
CA VAL A 55 -13.17 -0.16 -1.84
C VAL A 55 -13.26 -1.62 -1.36
N LYS A 56 -13.51 -2.54 -2.27
CA LYS A 56 -13.46 -3.97 -2.00
C LYS A 56 -12.01 -4.38 -1.71
N ALA A 57 -11.71 -4.68 -0.47
CA ALA A 57 -10.33 -4.93 -0.03
C ALA A 57 -10.17 -6.28 0.63
N ALA A 58 -9.03 -6.94 0.42
CA ALA A 58 -8.62 -8.17 1.08
C ALA A 58 -7.18 -8.04 1.59
N PHE A 59 -6.82 -8.80 2.61
CA PHE A 59 -5.49 -8.73 3.18
C PHE A 59 -4.86 -10.10 3.39
N ILE A 60 -3.65 -10.27 2.89
CA ILE A 60 -2.81 -11.46 3.06
C ILE A 60 -1.73 -11.13 4.08
N SER A 61 -1.71 -11.88 5.17
CA SER A 61 -0.71 -11.74 6.22
C SER A 61 -0.72 -12.94 7.16
N GLU A 62 -0.04 -12.78 8.28
CA GLU A 62 0.04 -13.80 9.31
C GLU A 62 -0.11 -13.20 10.70
N THR A 63 -0.62 -14.01 11.64
CA THR A 63 -0.73 -13.63 13.05
C THR A 63 -0.78 -14.87 13.95
N GLY A 64 -0.62 -14.71 15.26
CA GLY A 64 -0.79 -15.80 16.22
C GLY A 64 -2.25 -16.06 16.59
N ASN A 65 -2.55 -17.27 17.07
CA ASN A 65 -3.85 -17.61 17.62
C ASN A 65 -3.99 -17.12 19.07
N ASP A 66 -3.82 -15.85 19.29
CA ASP A 66 -3.94 -15.24 20.62
C ASP A 66 -4.93 -14.07 20.62
N ARG A 67 -5.01 -13.35 21.73
CA ARG A 67 -5.93 -12.22 21.87
C ARG A 67 -5.56 -11.06 20.95
N VAL A 68 -4.27 -10.86 20.64
CA VAL A 68 -3.78 -9.80 19.76
C VAL A 68 -4.15 -10.14 18.31
N GLY A 69 -3.91 -11.38 17.86
CA GLY A 69 -4.28 -11.83 16.52
C GLY A 69 -5.77 -11.70 16.26
N ARG A 70 -6.62 -12.12 17.22
CA ARG A 70 -8.07 -11.93 17.12
C ARG A 70 -8.48 -10.46 17.05
N LYS A 71 -7.76 -9.56 17.76
CA LYS A 71 -7.99 -8.10 17.68
C LYS A 71 -7.63 -7.56 16.30
N ILE A 72 -6.52 -8.01 15.71
CA ILE A 72 -6.07 -7.62 14.36
C ILE A 72 -7.10 -8.07 13.32
N ILE A 73 -7.50 -9.35 13.34
CA ILE A 73 -8.51 -9.89 12.39
C ILE A 73 -9.83 -9.13 12.51
N LYS A 74 -10.33 -8.97 13.74
CA LYS A 74 -11.55 -8.21 13.96
C LYS A 74 -11.45 -6.78 13.46
N PHE A 75 -10.29 -6.14 13.58
CA PHE A 75 -10.10 -4.77 13.10
C PHE A 75 -10.16 -4.70 11.56
N LEU A 76 -9.64 -5.71 10.84
CA LEU A 76 -9.82 -5.83 9.39
C LEU A 76 -11.30 -5.91 9.03
N GLU A 77 -12.03 -6.85 9.65
CA GLU A 77 -13.45 -7.09 9.40
C GLU A 77 -14.32 -5.87 9.73
N ASP A 78 -14.07 -5.21 10.88
CA ASP A 78 -14.79 -3.99 11.29
C ASP A 78 -14.58 -2.83 10.32
N ASN A 79 -13.49 -2.86 9.52
CA ASN A 79 -13.18 -1.87 8.49
C ASN A 79 -13.42 -2.39 7.06
N HIS A 80 -14.27 -3.41 6.92
CA HIS A 80 -14.72 -3.96 5.63
C HIS A 80 -13.61 -4.57 4.76
N VAL A 81 -12.57 -5.09 5.39
CA VAL A 81 -11.46 -5.81 4.73
C VAL A 81 -11.65 -7.32 4.92
N ASP A 82 -11.62 -8.06 3.83
CA ASP A 82 -11.65 -9.52 3.86
C ASP A 82 -10.35 -10.08 4.46
N ALA A 83 -10.48 -10.78 5.58
CA ALA A 83 -9.38 -11.39 6.33
C ALA A 83 -9.25 -12.91 6.10
N THR A 84 -9.94 -13.47 5.10
CA THR A 84 -9.94 -14.94 4.86
C THR A 84 -8.58 -15.49 4.46
N SER A 85 -7.70 -14.65 3.92
CA SER A 85 -6.32 -14.99 3.56
C SER A 85 -5.30 -14.70 4.68
N MET A 86 -5.77 -14.47 5.92
CA MET A 86 -4.90 -14.34 7.08
C MET A 86 -4.47 -15.73 7.57
N ASN A 87 -3.15 -15.96 7.63
CA ASN A 87 -2.61 -17.19 8.24
C ASN A 87 -2.55 -17.03 9.76
N VAL A 88 -3.19 -17.96 10.49
CA VAL A 88 -3.23 -17.95 11.96
C VAL A 88 -2.44 -19.11 12.51
N TYR A 89 -1.30 -18.84 13.10
CA TYR A 89 -0.42 -19.87 13.71
C TYR A 89 -0.87 -20.26 15.12
N PRO A 90 -1.26 -21.52 15.36
CA PRO A 90 -1.80 -21.94 16.66
C PRO A 90 -0.84 -21.76 17.84
N GLU A 91 0.46 -21.97 17.59
CA GLU A 91 1.47 -22.00 18.65
C GLU A 91 2.32 -20.72 18.75
N SER A 92 2.07 -19.74 17.86
CA SER A 92 2.85 -18.50 17.83
C SER A 92 2.15 -17.35 18.55
N LYS A 93 2.93 -16.37 18.96
CA LYS A 93 2.42 -15.09 19.46
C LYS A 93 2.31 -14.09 18.32
N SER A 94 1.24 -13.29 18.36
CA SER A 94 1.09 -12.18 17.42
C SER A 94 2.15 -11.12 17.68
N PRO A 95 2.67 -10.46 16.61
CA PRO A 95 3.68 -9.42 16.77
C PRO A 95 3.10 -8.21 17.47
N ILE A 96 3.95 -7.61 18.32
CA ILE A 96 3.67 -6.31 18.93
C ILE A 96 4.86 -5.38 18.75
N SER A 97 4.61 -4.10 18.73
CA SER A 97 5.63 -3.07 18.87
C SER A 97 5.34 -2.18 20.07
N LEU A 98 6.40 -1.59 20.60
CA LEU A 98 6.31 -0.46 21.52
C LEU A 98 6.73 0.79 20.72
N ALA A 99 5.82 1.75 20.60
CA ALA A 99 6.04 3.01 19.89
C ALA A 99 6.14 4.14 20.93
N PHE A 100 7.35 4.64 21.15
CA PHE A 100 7.61 5.75 22.08
C PHE A 100 7.59 7.07 21.31
N LEU A 101 6.61 7.92 21.61
CA LEU A 101 6.47 9.24 20.98
C LEU A 101 7.34 10.26 21.69
N ASP A 102 8.15 10.98 20.91
CA ASP A 102 8.90 12.14 21.39
C ASP A 102 8.02 13.40 21.51
N GLU A 103 8.64 14.56 21.80
CA GLU A 103 7.95 15.86 21.91
C GLU A 103 7.29 16.31 20.61
N LYS A 104 7.77 15.83 19.45
CA LYS A 104 7.23 16.13 18.11
C LYS A 104 6.22 15.09 17.62
N ASN A 105 5.93 14.07 18.44
CA ASN A 105 5.17 12.88 18.09
C ASN A 105 5.82 12.00 17.01
N ASP A 106 7.15 12.08 16.85
CA ASP A 106 7.90 11.09 16.10
C ASP A 106 8.08 9.84 16.95
N ALA A 107 7.92 8.65 16.37
CA ALA A 107 7.91 7.39 17.09
C ALA A 107 9.24 6.65 16.99
N GLU A 108 9.82 6.27 18.13
CA GLU A 108 10.84 5.23 18.21
C GLU A 108 10.18 3.89 18.44
N TYR A 109 10.54 2.87 17.63
CA TYR A 109 9.90 1.56 17.67
C TYR A 109 10.83 0.48 18.23
N ILE A 110 10.28 -0.37 19.13
CA ILE A 110 10.89 -1.63 19.55
C ILE A 110 9.94 -2.76 19.15
N PHE A 111 10.41 -3.69 18.33
CA PHE A 111 9.60 -4.79 17.80
C PHE A 111 9.80 -6.08 18.57
N TYR A 112 8.70 -6.75 18.93
CA TYR A 112 8.66 -8.08 19.52
C TYR A 112 7.91 -9.01 18.56
N LYS A 113 8.65 -9.86 17.88
CA LYS A 113 8.12 -10.82 16.89
C LYS A 113 8.56 -12.21 17.30
N ASP A 114 7.61 -13.14 17.34
CA ASP A 114 7.81 -14.55 17.69
C ASP A 114 7.12 -15.43 16.62
N HIS A 115 7.40 -15.13 15.34
CA HIS A 115 6.86 -15.96 14.28
C HIS A 115 7.92 -16.91 13.77
N PRO A 116 7.59 -18.21 13.65
CA PRO A 116 8.25 -19.04 12.68
C PRO A 116 7.75 -18.56 11.29
N HIS A 117 8.44 -17.59 10.69
CA HIS A 117 8.15 -17.12 9.33
C HIS A 117 8.41 -18.19 8.25
N ASP A 118 8.36 -19.48 8.63
CA ASP A 118 8.77 -20.58 7.78
C ASP A 118 7.79 -20.84 6.65
N ARG A 119 6.54 -20.40 6.80
CA ARG A 119 5.47 -20.67 5.83
C ARG A 119 4.40 -19.60 5.92
N LEU A 120 4.34 -18.76 4.93
CA LEU A 120 3.15 -17.94 4.69
C LEU A 120 2.17 -18.81 3.88
N ASP A 121 1.41 -19.67 4.57
CA ASP A 121 0.38 -20.50 3.95
C ASP A 121 -0.94 -19.72 3.94
N PHE A 122 -1.41 -19.33 2.78
CA PHE A 122 -2.69 -18.63 2.63
C PHE A 122 -3.49 -19.18 1.44
N VAL A 123 -4.79 -18.98 1.51
CA VAL A 123 -5.68 -19.26 0.39
C VAL A 123 -5.48 -18.15 -0.65
N LEU A 124 -5.09 -18.53 -1.86
CA LEU A 124 -4.96 -17.58 -2.97
C LEU A 124 -6.29 -16.89 -3.22
N PRO A 125 -6.36 -15.56 -3.16
CA PRO A 125 -7.58 -14.84 -3.53
C PRO A 125 -7.85 -15.01 -5.02
N ASP A 126 -9.12 -15.03 -5.40
CA ASP A 126 -9.50 -14.96 -6.80
C ASP A 126 -9.17 -13.55 -7.34
N ILE A 127 -8.25 -13.46 -8.29
CA ILE A 127 -7.79 -12.20 -8.91
C ILE A 127 -8.37 -12.09 -10.31
N GLN A 128 -8.95 -10.92 -10.61
CA GLN A 128 -9.45 -10.57 -11.93
C GLN A 128 -8.51 -9.54 -12.60
N PRO A 129 -8.52 -9.43 -13.95
CA PRO A 129 -7.78 -8.38 -14.62
C PRO A 129 -8.11 -6.99 -14.05
N ASP A 130 -7.11 -6.15 -13.94
CA ASP A 130 -7.16 -4.81 -13.35
C ASP A 130 -7.44 -4.74 -11.84
N ASP A 131 -7.61 -5.86 -11.13
CA ASP A 131 -7.51 -5.85 -9.67
C ASP A 131 -6.13 -5.30 -9.26
N ILE A 132 -6.01 -4.76 -8.06
CA ILE A 132 -4.76 -4.11 -7.65
C ILE A 132 -4.13 -4.91 -6.51
N VAL A 133 -2.85 -5.23 -6.63
CA VAL A 133 -2.06 -5.81 -5.55
C VAL A 133 -1.14 -4.76 -4.98
N MET A 134 -1.32 -4.43 -3.70
CA MET A 134 -0.46 -3.54 -2.94
C MET A 134 0.50 -4.36 -2.08
N PHE A 135 1.80 -4.17 -2.28
CA PHE A 135 2.84 -4.87 -1.54
C PHE A 135 4.02 -3.94 -1.24
N GLY A 136 4.85 -4.31 -0.25
CA GLY A 136 5.99 -3.49 0.05
C GLY A 136 6.62 -3.74 1.41
N SER A 137 7.39 -2.75 1.88
CA SER A 137 8.09 -2.77 3.15
C SER A 137 9.07 -3.95 3.26
N TYR A 138 9.63 -4.18 4.44
CA TYR A 138 10.50 -5.32 4.71
C TYR A 138 9.81 -6.68 4.43
N TYR A 139 8.50 -6.76 4.62
CA TYR A 139 7.73 -7.97 4.37
C TYR A 139 7.90 -8.51 2.95
N ALA A 140 7.86 -7.63 1.97
CA ALA A 140 8.00 -8.00 0.56
C ALA A 140 9.42 -8.46 0.17
N VAL A 141 10.44 -8.11 0.95
CA VAL A 141 11.85 -8.48 0.69
C VAL A 141 12.40 -9.49 1.70
N ASN A 142 11.61 -9.89 2.70
CA ASN A 142 12.02 -10.82 3.75
C ASN A 142 12.42 -12.17 3.15
N PRO A 143 13.69 -12.61 3.29
CA PRO A 143 14.18 -13.83 2.65
C PRO A 143 13.45 -15.10 3.10
N VAL A 144 12.85 -15.09 4.29
CA VAL A 144 12.19 -16.26 4.87
C VAL A 144 10.88 -16.59 4.17
N ILE A 145 10.09 -15.57 3.83
CA ILE A 145 8.80 -15.72 3.15
C ILE A 145 8.88 -15.35 1.66
N ARG A 146 10.08 -15.03 1.15
CA ARG A 146 10.26 -14.56 -0.23
C ARG A 146 9.66 -15.49 -1.28
N PRO A 147 9.84 -16.85 -1.21
CA PRO A 147 9.25 -17.73 -2.21
C PRO A 147 7.72 -17.62 -2.30
N GLN A 148 7.04 -17.43 -1.18
CA GLN A 148 5.59 -17.30 -1.13
C GLN A 148 5.14 -15.95 -1.67
N VAL A 149 5.84 -14.86 -1.30
CA VAL A 149 5.57 -13.52 -1.83
C VAL A 149 5.78 -13.50 -3.34
N GLN A 150 6.90 -14.04 -3.82
CA GLN A 150 7.21 -14.13 -5.24
C GLN A 150 6.13 -14.91 -6.00
N GLY A 151 5.79 -16.11 -5.53
CA GLY A 151 4.75 -16.94 -6.18
C GLY A 151 3.40 -16.24 -6.23
N PHE A 152 3.07 -15.41 -5.22
CA PHE A 152 1.85 -14.60 -5.23
C PHE A 152 1.92 -13.46 -6.25
N LEU A 153 3.05 -12.74 -6.34
CA LEU A 153 3.22 -11.67 -7.32
C LEU A 153 3.20 -12.20 -8.76
N GLU A 154 3.82 -13.35 -9.03
CA GLU A 154 3.74 -14.06 -10.31
C GLU A 154 2.29 -14.41 -10.66
N TYR A 155 1.57 -15.02 -9.72
CA TYR A 155 0.14 -15.35 -9.90
C TYR A 155 -0.70 -14.10 -10.20
N ALA A 156 -0.49 -13.00 -9.47
CA ALA A 156 -1.23 -11.77 -9.66
C ALA A 156 -0.96 -11.14 -11.04
N ARG A 157 0.31 -11.12 -11.46
CA ARG A 157 0.73 -10.65 -12.78
C ARG A 157 0.11 -11.50 -13.90
N ASP A 158 0.12 -12.82 -13.77
CA ASP A 158 -0.47 -13.74 -14.75
C ASP A 158 -2.00 -13.57 -14.87
N LYS A 159 -2.65 -13.04 -13.83
CA LYS A 159 -4.07 -12.67 -13.84
C LYS A 159 -4.34 -11.27 -14.40
N GLY A 160 -3.31 -10.49 -14.73
CA GLY A 160 -3.44 -9.13 -15.23
C GLY A 160 -3.78 -8.10 -14.16
N ALA A 161 -3.40 -8.34 -12.91
CA ALA A 161 -3.52 -7.36 -11.84
C ALA A 161 -2.51 -6.22 -12.02
N ILE A 162 -2.83 -5.04 -11.50
CA ILE A 162 -1.91 -3.91 -11.36
C ILE A 162 -1.11 -4.10 -10.07
N LEU A 163 0.22 -4.13 -10.17
CA LEU A 163 1.13 -4.35 -9.06
C LEU A 163 1.69 -3.00 -8.56
N TYR A 164 1.25 -2.58 -7.38
CA TYR A 164 1.68 -1.34 -6.72
C TYR A 164 2.69 -1.66 -5.62
N TYR A 165 3.95 -1.25 -5.81
CA TYR A 165 5.04 -1.48 -4.87
C TYR A 165 5.34 -0.22 -4.06
N ASP A 166 5.13 -0.28 -2.73
CA ASP A 166 5.63 0.73 -1.79
C ASP A 166 6.95 0.26 -1.17
N VAL A 167 8.03 0.92 -1.52
CA VAL A 167 9.38 0.54 -1.08
C VAL A 167 9.46 0.49 0.44
N ASN A 168 9.09 1.56 1.12
CA ASN A 168 9.03 1.71 2.58
C ASN A 168 10.14 0.96 3.34
N PHE A 169 11.40 1.25 2.97
CA PHE A 169 12.58 0.58 3.49
C PHE A 169 13.17 1.36 4.66
N ARG A 170 12.91 0.88 5.88
CA ARG A 170 13.30 1.57 7.11
C ARG A 170 14.82 1.54 7.35
N SER A 171 15.34 2.60 7.97
CA SER A 171 16.75 2.73 8.35
C SER A 171 17.26 1.60 9.28
N SER A 172 16.36 0.98 10.07
CA SER A 172 16.66 -0.20 10.88
C SER A 172 17.18 -1.39 10.08
N HIS A 173 16.86 -1.48 8.77
CA HIS A 173 17.30 -2.53 7.85
C HIS A 173 18.48 -2.14 6.95
N GLN A 174 19.08 -0.95 7.17
CA GLN A 174 20.18 -0.45 6.35
C GLN A 174 21.33 -1.45 6.17
N ASN A 175 21.69 -2.15 7.23
CA ASN A 175 22.77 -3.15 7.21
C ASN A 175 22.44 -4.40 6.38
N GLU A 176 21.17 -4.60 6.04
CA GLU A 176 20.68 -5.74 5.26
C GLU A 176 20.53 -5.42 3.77
N VAL A 177 20.69 -4.18 3.33
CA VAL A 177 20.46 -3.74 1.94
C VAL A 177 21.16 -4.64 0.93
N VAL A 178 22.44 -4.93 1.16
CA VAL A 178 23.25 -5.76 0.23
C VAL A 178 22.66 -7.18 0.13
N LYS A 179 22.24 -7.77 1.25
CA LYS A 179 21.64 -9.10 1.32
C LYS A 179 20.28 -9.14 0.63
N LEU A 180 19.51 -8.06 0.75
CA LEU A 180 18.14 -7.96 0.25
C LEU A 180 18.06 -7.42 -1.18
N ASN A 181 19.18 -6.99 -1.77
CA ASN A 181 19.21 -6.29 -3.06
C ASN A 181 18.54 -7.09 -4.19
N ALA A 182 18.75 -8.40 -4.26
CA ALA A 182 18.11 -9.25 -5.27
C ALA A 182 16.57 -9.17 -5.17
N ASN A 183 16.02 -9.31 -3.96
CA ASN A 183 14.57 -9.26 -3.72
C ASN A 183 14.00 -7.85 -3.99
N ILE A 184 14.78 -6.80 -3.71
CA ILE A 184 14.41 -5.41 -4.04
C ILE A 184 14.29 -5.23 -5.55
N LEU A 185 15.30 -5.67 -6.32
CA LEU A 185 15.28 -5.55 -7.78
C LEU A 185 14.16 -6.36 -8.41
N GLU A 186 13.91 -7.58 -7.93
CA GLU A 186 12.76 -8.37 -8.39
C GLU A 186 11.42 -7.67 -8.11
N ASN A 187 11.26 -7.02 -6.96
CA ASN A 187 10.04 -6.24 -6.67
C ASN A 187 9.87 -5.07 -7.65
N LEU A 188 10.96 -4.39 -8.02
CA LEU A 188 10.93 -3.34 -9.04
C LEU A 188 10.53 -3.89 -10.41
N GLU A 189 10.92 -5.13 -10.74
CA GLU A 189 10.58 -5.79 -12.01
C GLU A 189 9.12 -6.27 -12.05
N TYR A 190 8.55 -6.65 -10.90
CA TYR A 190 7.13 -6.99 -10.80
C TYR A 190 6.22 -5.77 -10.89
N ALA A 191 6.66 -4.62 -10.38
CA ALA A 191 5.80 -3.46 -10.17
C ALA A 191 5.44 -2.72 -11.46
N ASP A 192 4.16 -2.42 -11.63
CA ASP A 192 3.66 -1.47 -12.62
C ASP A 192 3.84 -0.03 -12.14
N ILE A 193 3.71 0.17 -10.83
CA ILE A 193 3.91 1.47 -10.17
C ILE A 193 4.81 1.27 -8.95
N VAL A 194 5.87 2.05 -8.87
CA VAL A 194 6.77 2.10 -7.70
C VAL A 194 6.59 3.41 -6.97
N ARG A 195 6.35 3.34 -5.68
CA ARG A 195 6.38 4.50 -4.80
C ARG A 195 7.46 4.31 -3.73
N GLY A 196 8.18 5.37 -3.40
CA GLY A 196 9.08 5.41 -2.26
C GLY A 196 9.34 6.83 -1.79
N SER A 197 9.83 6.96 -0.56
CA SER A 197 10.23 8.25 0.01
C SER A 197 11.71 8.55 -0.24
N GLN A 198 12.08 9.82 -0.09
CA GLN A 198 13.49 10.25 -0.10
C GLN A 198 14.32 9.44 0.89
N GLU A 199 13.77 9.16 2.08
CA GLU A 199 14.46 8.39 3.12
C GLU A 199 14.73 6.96 2.67
N ASP A 200 13.77 6.30 2.04
CA ASP A 200 13.92 4.94 1.52
C ASP A 200 15.11 4.85 0.55
N PHE A 201 15.15 5.74 -0.43
CA PHE A 201 16.18 5.72 -1.46
C PHE A 201 17.54 6.22 -0.96
N GLU A 202 17.56 7.07 0.06
CA GLU A 202 18.79 7.42 0.75
C GLU A 202 19.38 6.21 1.47
N VAL A 203 18.54 5.49 2.24
CA VAL A 203 18.96 4.29 2.98
C VAL A 203 19.43 3.18 2.02
N MET A 204 18.70 2.95 0.94
CA MET A 204 18.97 1.84 0.02
C MET A 204 20.14 2.14 -0.93
N PHE A 205 20.21 3.36 -1.47
CA PHE A 205 21.08 3.68 -2.60
C PHE A 205 21.99 4.89 -2.36
N ASN A 206 21.88 5.52 -1.19
CA ASN A 206 22.58 6.78 -0.86
C ASN A 206 22.28 7.88 -1.90
N LYS A 207 21.01 8.03 -2.29
CA LYS A 207 20.53 9.00 -3.28
C LYS A 207 19.30 9.74 -2.75
N ARG A 208 19.32 11.09 -2.90
CA ARG A 208 18.26 11.98 -2.39
C ARG A 208 17.49 12.73 -3.48
N ASP A 209 17.81 12.51 -4.72
CA ASP A 209 17.27 13.23 -5.85
C ASP A 209 16.42 12.29 -6.71
N ALA A 210 15.15 12.66 -6.95
CA ALA A 210 14.16 11.82 -7.65
C ALA A 210 14.63 11.43 -9.06
N GLU A 211 15.23 12.35 -9.80
CA GLU A 211 15.71 12.11 -11.15
C GLU A 211 16.88 11.13 -11.16
N THR A 212 17.81 11.30 -10.21
CA THR A 212 18.97 10.41 -10.05
C THR A 212 18.51 9.00 -9.63
N VAL A 213 17.55 8.89 -8.68
CA VAL A 213 16.95 7.61 -8.28
C VAL A 213 16.29 6.95 -9.47
N TYR A 214 15.41 7.67 -10.17
CA TYR A 214 14.68 7.14 -11.32
C TYR A 214 15.62 6.60 -12.39
N LYS A 215 16.55 7.42 -12.88
CA LYS A 215 17.47 7.03 -13.95
C LYS A 215 18.42 5.90 -13.58
N ALA A 216 18.91 5.89 -12.33
CA ALA A 216 19.96 4.95 -11.93
C ALA A 216 19.42 3.63 -11.37
N GLN A 217 18.16 3.59 -10.87
CA GLN A 217 17.64 2.45 -10.13
C GLN A 217 16.29 1.95 -10.64
N ILE A 218 15.33 2.85 -10.98
CA ILE A 218 13.95 2.46 -11.21
C ILE A 218 13.65 2.25 -12.70
N SER A 219 14.05 3.16 -13.57
CA SER A 219 13.63 3.21 -14.99
C SER A 219 14.00 1.98 -15.83
N PHE A 220 14.92 1.15 -15.33
CA PHE A 220 15.30 -0.12 -15.97
C PHE A 220 14.22 -1.20 -15.79
N TYR A 221 13.42 -1.08 -14.74
CA TYR A 221 12.43 -2.07 -14.30
C TYR A 221 11.01 -1.55 -14.42
N CYS A 222 10.74 -0.36 -13.90
CA CYS A 222 9.41 0.25 -13.84
C CYS A 222 9.43 1.66 -14.45
N LYS A 223 8.34 2.04 -15.15
CA LYS A 223 8.22 3.36 -15.79
C LYS A 223 7.49 4.36 -14.89
N ASP A 224 6.50 3.89 -14.16
CA ASP A 224 5.64 4.75 -13.34
C ASP A 224 6.17 4.81 -11.90
N PHE A 225 6.73 5.96 -11.57
CA PHE A 225 7.47 6.18 -10.33
C PHE A 225 6.97 7.41 -9.58
N ILE A 226 6.71 7.24 -8.29
CA ILE A 226 6.26 8.29 -7.37
C ILE A 226 7.31 8.45 -6.27
N TYR A 227 7.85 9.64 -6.16
CA TYR A 227 8.85 10.00 -5.15
C TYR A 227 8.28 11.02 -4.19
N THR A 228 8.27 10.71 -2.88
CA THR A 228 7.74 11.58 -1.83
C THR A 228 8.84 12.09 -0.92
N GLN A 229 8.67 13.33 -0.40
CA GLN A 229 9.70 14.04 0.38
C GLN A 229 9.14 14.60 1.70
N GLY A 230 8.25 13.86 2.38
CA GLY A 230 7.59 14.33 3.60
C GLY A 230 6.79 15.61 3.35
N SER A 231 7.19 16.74 3.95
CA SER A 231 6.58 18.05 3.71
C SER A 231 7.03 18.73 2.40
N GLY A 232 7.95 18.13 1.67
CA GLY A 232 8.38 18.56 0.34
C GLY A 232 7.44 18.07 -0.76
N PRO A 233 7.76 18.42 -2.02
CA PRO A 233 6.91 18.05 -3.14
C PRO A 233 6.88 16.54 -3.41
N VAL A 234 5.81 16.11 -4.08
CA VAL A 234 5.73 14.78 -4.71
C VAL A 234 6.22 14.92 -6.14
N GLU A 235 7.16 14.08 -6.54
CA GLU A 235 7.66 14.02 -7.91
C GLU A 235 7.21 12.74 -8.59
N VAL A 236 6.75 12.87 -9.83
CA VAL A 236 6.29 11.75 -10.65
C VAL A 236 7.13 11.62 -11.90
N ARG A 237 7.45 10.39 -12.26
CA ARG A 237 7.95 10.00 -13.58
C ARG A 237 7.03 8.93 -14.12
N GLY A 238 6.62 9.05 -15.37
CA GLY A 238 5.63 8.15 -15.95
C GLY A 238 5.99 7.70 -17.35
N THR A 239 5.28 6.69 -17.80
CA THR A 239 5.34 6.14 -19.16
C THR A 239 5.21 7.26 -20.19
N GLY A 240 5.93 7.14 -21.30
CA GLY A 240 5.96 8.18 -22.34
C GLY A 240 6.83 9.40 -22.01
N GLY A 241 7.61 9.36 -20.92
CA GLY A 241 8.48 10.46 -20.51
C GLY A 241 7.77 11.55 -19.71
N PHE A 242 6.59 11.23 -19.15
CA PHE A 242 5.90 12.14 -18.25
C PHE A 242 6.77 12.46 -17.03
N ALA A 243 6.85 13.74 -16.67
CA ALA A 243 7.55 14.19 -15.47
C ALA A 243 6.82 15.42 -14.91
N ARG A 244 6.43 15.37 -13.65
CA ARG A 244 5.76 16.47 -12.96
C ARG A 244 6.08 16.49 -11.47
N GLN A 245 6.08 17.68 -10.91
CA GLN A 245 6.23 17.94 -9.48
C GLN A 245 4.94 18.55 -8.94
N TYR A 246 4.47 18.03 -7.80
CA TYR A 246 3.27 18.47 -7.12
C TYR A 246 3.65 19.05 -5.76
N PRO A 247 3.23 20.28 -5.43
CA PRO A 247 3.50 20.84 -4.11
C PRO A 247 2.83 19.99 -3.03
N ALA A 248 3.48 19.86 -1.87
CA ALA A 248 2.85 19.22 -0.72
C ALA A 248 1.68 20.06 -0.20
N THR A 249 0.63 19.40 0.27
CA THR A 249 -0.48 20.05 0.94
C THR A 249 0.01 20.67 2.25
N GLN A 250 -0.11 22.00 2.38
CA GLN A 250 0.26 22.71 3.59
C GLN A 250 -0.85 22.55 4.63
N MET A 251 -0.50 22.04 5.80
CA MET A 251 -1.47 21.78 6.87
C MET A 251 -0.82 21.79 8.24
N GLN A 252 -1.62 21.94 9.28
CA GLN A 252 -1.17 21.72 10.65
C GLN A 252 -1.16 20.22 10.93
N THR A 253 0.02 19.65 11.14
CA THR A 253 0.23 18.22 11.35
C THR A 253 0.20 17.90 12.84
N VAL A 254 -0.55 16.88 13.22
CA VAL A 254 -0.58 16.29 14.58
C VAL A 254 0.41 15.12 14.64
N SER A 255 0.44 14.26 13.61
CA SER A 255 1.34 13.12 13.50
C SER A 255 1.61 12.82 12.03
N THR A 256 2.80 12.31 11.70
CA THR A 256 3.14 11.84 10.35
C THR A 256 3.04 10.32 10.20
N ILE A 257 2.66 9.61 11.29
CA ILE A 257 2.51 8.15 11.26
C ILE A 257 1.40 7.77 10.30
N GLY A 258 1.70 6.83 9.40
CA GLY A 258 0.75 6.35 8.39
C GLY A 258 0.52 7.30 7.20
N ALA A 259 1.18 8.47 7.14
CA ALA A 259 1.02 9.41 6.04
C ALA A 259 1.37 8.80 4.67
N GLY A 260 2.48 8.06 4.58
CA GLY A 260 2.90 7.34 3.38
C GLY A 260 1.93 6.21 3.01
N ASP A 261 1.50 5.43 4.00
CA ASP A 261 0.56 4.32 3.82
C ASP A 261 -0.78 4.80 3.25
N ASN A 262 -1.24 5.96 3.74
CA ASN A 262 -2.49 6.57 3.29
C ASN A 262 -2.34 7.35 1.99
N PHE A 263 -1.15 7.86 1.67
CA PHE A 263 -0.84 8.34 0.33
C PHE A 263 -1.05 7.21 -0.70
N ASN A 264 -0.53 6.03 -0.43
CA ASN A 264 -0.72 4.84 -1.27
C ASN A 264 -2.20 4.48 -1.39
N ALA A 265 -2.94 4.47 -0.27
CA ALA A 265 -4.37 4.20 -0.28
C ALA A 265 -5.15 5.20 -1.15
N GLY A 266 -4.87 6.49 -1.04
CA GLY A 266 -5.50 7.52 -1.84
C GLY A 266 -5.18 7.42 -3.33
N PHE A 267 -3.95 7.05 -3.67
CA PHE A 267 -3.54 6.79 -5.05
C PHE A 267 -4.30 5.58 -5.64
N ILE A 268 -4.32 4.46 -4.92
CA ILE A 268 -5.02 3.23 -5.31
C ILE A 268 -6.53 3.44 -5.39
N TYR A 269 -7.12 4.19 -4.44
CA TYR A 269 -8.52 4.62 -4.51
C TYR A 269 -8.78 5.38 -5.82
N GLY A 270 -7.87 6.26 -6.20
CA GLY A 270 -7.94 7.01 -7.45
C GLY A 270 -7.91 6.12 -8.69
N LEU A 271 -7.05 5.08 -8.73
CA LEU A 271 -7.01 4.12 -9.83
C LEU A 271 -8.38 3.45 -10.06
N ILE A 272 -9.09 3.13 -8.96
CA ILE A 272 -10.43 2.54 -9.03
C ILE A 272 -11.46 3.58 -9.42
N LYS A 273 -11.46 4.75 -8.76
CA LYS A 273 -12.41 5.84 -8.99
C LYS A 273 -12.40 6.37 -10.43
N TYR A 274 -11.23 6.44 -11.05
CA TYR A 274 -11.07 6.91 -12.43
C TYR A 274 -11.05 5.78 -13.46
N GLY A 275 -11.25 4.53 -13.06
CA GLY A 275 -11.26 3.39 -13.95
C GLY A 275 -9.94 3.15 -14.68
N ILE A 276 -8.80 3.50 -14.06
CA ILE A 276 -7.48 3.32 -14.66
C ILE A 276 -7.16 1.82 -14.74
N THR A 277 -6.97 1.32 -15.94
CA THR A 277 -6.66 -0.08 -16.23
C THR A 277 -5.16 -0.29 -16.43
N HIS A 278 -4.73 -1.56 -16.42
CA HIS A 278 -3.35 -1.93 -16.74
C HIS A 278 -2.96 -1.45 -18.16
N GLU A 279 -3.86 -1.60 -19.13
CA GLU A 279 -3.66 -1.11 -20.51
C GLU A 279 -3.41 0.41 -20.56
N MET A 280 -4.11 1.19 -19.74
CA MET A 280 -3.92 2.63 -19.66
C MET A 280 -2.55 3.00 -19.05
N LEU A 281 -2.08 2.25 -18.05
CA LEU A 281 -0.73 2.42 -17.50
C LEU A 281 0.34 2.14 -18.57
N ASP A 282 0.21 1.05 -19.32
CA ASP A 282 1.13 0.70 -20.41
C ASP A 282 1.17 1.75 -21.51
N ALA A 283 0.01 2.31 -21.85
CA ALA A 283 -0.10 3.38 -22.84
C ALA A 283 0.45 4.74 -22.35
N GLY A 284 0.53 4.92 -21.03
CA GLY A 284 0.92 6.16 -20.37
C GLY A 284 -0.28 7.03 -19.99
N LEU A 285 -0.37 7.37 -18.72
CA LEU A 285 -1.44 8.22 -18.19
C LEU A 285 -1.31 9.67 -18.66
N THR A 286 -2.45 10.32 -18.87
CA THR A 286 -2.49 11.75 -19.19
C THR A 286 -2.13 12.61 -17.98
N ALA A 287 -1.83 13.87 -18.22
CA ALA A 287 -1.53 14.83 -17.16
C ALA A 287 -2.70 14.98 -16.16
N GLU A 288 -3.94 15.01 -16.67
CA GLU A 288 -5.16 15.12 -15.88
C GLU A 288 -5.38 13.88 -14.99
N GLN A 289 -5.07 12.70 -15.50
CA GLN A 289 -5.15 11.46 -14.73
C GLN A 289 -4.13 11.47 -13.58
N TRP A 290 -2.88 11.82 -13.86
CA TRP A 290 -1.84 11.98 -12.82
C TRP A 290 -2.24 13.03 -11.78
N ASP A 291 -2.75 14.18 -12.22
CA ASP A 291 -3.20 15.26 -11.32
C ASP A 291 -4.30 14.76 -10.37
N GLY A 292 -5.28 14.03 -10.90
CA GLY A 292 -6.35 13.43 -10.11
C GLY A 292 -5.84 12.40 -9.09
N LEU A 293 -4.98 11.50 -9.52
CA LEU A 293 -4.40 10.45 -8.66
C LEU A 293 -3.56 11.03 -7.52
N ILE A 294 -2.65 11.96 -7.82
CA ILE A 294 -1.79 12.57 -6.80
C ILE A 294 -2.61 13.46 -5.84
N ASN A 295 -3.62 14.17 -6.35
CA ASN A 295 -4.51 14.95 -5.48
C ASN A 295 -5.24 14.06 -4.47
N LEU A 296 -5.79 12.92 -4.88
CA LEU A 296 -6.43 11.97 -3.97
C LEU A 296 -5.42 11.35 -2.98
N ALA A 297 -4.23 10.99 -3.44
CA ALA A 297 -3.16 10.50 -2.60
C ALA A 297 -2.80 11.50 -1.49
N GLN A 298 -2.66 12.78 -1.84
CA GLN A 298 -2.40 13.86 -0.89
C GLN A 298 -3.57 14.11 0.07
N GLN A 299 -4.82 14.01 -0.37
CA GLN A 299 -6.00 14.15 0.50
C GLN A 299 -6.04 13.07 1.59
N PHE A 300 -5.83 11.79 1.23
CA PHE A 300 -5.80 10.69 2.18
C PHE A 300 -4.64 10.85 3.18
N SER A 301 -3.46 11.18 2.70
CA SER A 301 -2.30 11.45 3.54
C SER A 301 -2.55 12.62 4.50
N ALA A 302 -3.12 13.71 4.00
CA ALA A 302 -3.45 14.90 4.79
C ALA A 302 -4.48 14.60 5.88
N ASN A 303 -5.52 13.80 5.60
CA ASN A 303 -6.51 13.42 6.59
C ASN A 303 -5.86 12.69 7.78
N VAL A 304 -5.02 11.70 7.52
CA VAL A 304 -4.32 10.93 8.58
C VAL A 304 -3.40 11.83 9.39
N CYS A 305 -2.71 12.77 8.77
CA CYS A 305 -1.81 13.70 9.49
C CYS A 305 -2.52 14.62 10.50
N GLN A 306 -3.85 14.70 10.50
CA GLN A 306 -4.62 15.49 11.46
C GLN A 306 -4.93 14.75 12.77
N SER A 307 -4.51 13.50 12.91
CA SER A 307 -4.76 12.70 14.10
C SER A 307 -3.55 11.82 14.45
N ILE A 308 -3.66 11.05 15.52
CA ILE A 308 -2.68 10.02 15.88
C ILE A 308 -3.04 8.63 15.30
N ASN A 309 -4.09 8.54 14.49
CA ASN A 309 -4.53 7.29 13.88
C ASN A 309 -3.69 6.95 12.63
N ASN A 310 -3.58 5.67 12.34
CA ASN A 310 -2.80 5.17 11.19
C ASN A 310 -3.62 5.04 9.90
N SER A 311 -4.91 5.39 9.93
CA SER A 311 -5.83 5.29 8.80
C SER A 311 -6.83 6.44 8.81
N ILE A 312 -7.44 6.74 7.66
CA ILE A 312 -8.39 7.86 7.50
C ILE A 312 -9.53 7.79 8.52
N ASP A 313 -10.02 8.96 8.95
CA ASP A 313 -11.17 9.02 9.85
C ASP A 313 -12.48 8.62 9.16
N GLN A 314 -13.53 8.39 9.96
CA GLN A 314 -14.79 7.85 9.45
C GLN A 314 -15.58 8.86 8.61
N ASP A 315 -15.47 10.15 8.92
CA ASP A 315 -16.23 11.19 8.19
C ASP A 315 -15.65 11.37 6.79
N PHE A 316 -14.32 11.46 6.68
CA PHE A 316 -13.63 11.50 5.39
C PHE A 316 -13.86 10.20 4.59
N ALA A 317 -13.82 9.05 5.26
CA ALA A 317 -14.10 7.76 4.64
C ALA A 317 -15.50 7.69 4.04
N ASN A 318 -16.52 8.16 4.76
CA ASN A 318 -17.90 8.20 4.28
C ASN A 318 -18.05 9.11 3.06
N GLU A 319 -17.39 10.27 3.05
CA GLU A 319 -17.35 11.17 1.90
C GLU A 319 -16.76 10.45 0.68
N LYS A 320 -15.59 9.82 0.85
CA LYS A 320 -14.91 9.10 -0.25
C LYS A 320 -15.72 7.90 -0.74
N LYS A 321 -16.40 7.20 0.14
CA LYS A 321 -17.31 6.11 -0.25
C LYS A 321 -18.43 6.60 -1.16
N LEU A 322 -19.09 7.71 -0.83
CA LEU A 322 -20.14 8.30 -1.66
C LEU A 322 -19.61 8.76 -3.03
N GLU A 323 -18.42 9.38 -3.05
CA GLU A 323 -17.75 9.77 -4.29
C GLU A 323 -17.44 8.56 -5.19
N LEU A 324 -16.98 7.45 -4.59
CA LEU A 324 -16.68 6.22 -5.32
C LEU A 324 -17.95 5.61 -5.92
N GLU A 325 -19.01 5.49 -5.13
CA GLU A 325 -20.30 4.94 -5.56
C GLU A 325 -20.87 5.75 -6.74
N ALA A 326 -20.78 7.08 -6.67
CA ALA A 326 -21.21 7.96 -7.77
C ALA A 326 -20.39 7.74 -9.06
N SER A 327 -19.07 7.69 -8.95
CA SER A 327 -18.19 7.46 -10.11
C SER A 327 -18.41 6.09 -10.75
N LEU A 328 -18.58 5.04 -9.95
CA LEU A 328 -18.84 3.70 -10.49
C LEU A 328 -20.16 3.63 -11.23
N LYS A 329 -21.20 4.28 -10.71
CA LYS A 329 -22.50 4.38 -11.37
C LYS A 329 -22.42 5.13 -12.72
N GLU A 330 -21.71 6.25 -12.76
CA GLU A 330 -21.48 6.99 -14.01
C GLU A 330 -20.73 6.14 -15.07
N MET A 331 -19.76 5.32 -14.64
CA MET A 331 -19.06 4.41 -15.54
C MET A 331 -19.99 3.31 -16.09
N GLU A 332 -20.90 2.78 -15.27
CA GLU A 332 -21.88 1.78 -15.71
C GLU A 332 -22.89 2.35 -16.72
N GLU A 333 -23.32 3.60 -16.54
CA GLU A 333 -24.27 4.27 -17.43
C GLU A 333 -23.67 4.66 -18.81
N ASN A 334 -22.32 4.72 -18.89
CA ASN A 334 -21.61 5.09 -20.13
C ASN A 334 -21.13 3.87 -20.98
N ILE A 335 -21.46 2.64 -20.55
CA ILE A 335 -21.19 1.38 -21.28
C ILE A 335 -22.45 0.95 -22.03
#